data_349b3f82c5bfc2929f26fecd2c76d400
#
_entry.id   349b3f82c5bfc2929f26fecd2c76d400
#
_cell.length_a   1.000
_cell.length_b   1.000
_cell.length_c   1.000
_cell.angle_alpha   90.00
_cell.angle_beta   90.00
_cell.angle_gamma   90.00
#
_symmetry.space_group_name_H-M   'P 1'
#
loop_
_entity.id
_entity.type
_entity.pdbx_description
1 polymer ?
#
loop_
_entity_poly.entity_id
_entity_poly.type
_entity_poly.pdbx_seq_one_letter_code
_entity_poly.pdbx_strand_id
1 'polypeptide(L)'
;NKEYLRMKSVSELTDLYMPILESKGINASRDYVEKVVALIQERATFVADFWDIAPYLFVAPTEFVEKDAAKFWKEENYTLALQVADFILNFEGEFTKENLEGPLEEYIRSNEWPMGKVMNCLRLALVGASSGLGIADIVTLIGKEEFARRIEYIKATL
;
A
#
# COMPACT_ATOMS: atom_id res chain seq x y z
N ASN A 1 15.09 -17.69 9.17
CA ASN A 1 15.56 -16.37 9.58
C ASN A 1 15.77 -15.45 8.37
N LYS A 2 16.12 -14.20 8.61
CA LYS A 2 16.26 -13.21 7.53
C LYS A 2 17.37 -13.59 6.54
N GLU A 3 18.47 -14.13 7.03
CA GLU A 3 19.57 -14.57 6.16
C GLU A 3 19.14 -15.71 5.25
N TYR A 4 18.38 -16.65 5.80
CA TYR A 4 17.85 -17.76 5.02
C TYR A 4 16.96 -17.26 3.88
N LEU A 5 16.07 -16.31 4.18
CA LEU A 5 15.20 -15.73 3.14
C LEU A 5 16.00 -14.96 2.10
N ARG A 6 17.05 -14.26 2.51
CA ARG A 6 17.91 -13.50 1.58
C ARG A 6 18.70 -14.40 0.64
N MET A 7 18.94 -15.65 1.03
CA MET A 7 19.66 -16.62 0.19
C MET A 7 18.76 -17.21 -0.88
N LYS A 8 17.43 -17.04 -0.75
CA LYS A 8 16.48 -17.52 -1.74
C LYS A 8 16.12 -16.43 -2.72
N SER A 9 15.91 -16.82 -3.98
CA SER A 9 15.45 -15.89 -5.00
C SER A 9 13.99 -15.50 -4.75
N VAL A 10 13.55 -14.39 -5.36
CA VAL A 10 12.15 -14.00 -5.33
C VAL A 10 11.27 -15.11 -5.88
N SER A 11 11.73 -15.79 -6.95
CA SER A 11 10.99 -16.90 -7.55
C SER A 11 10.79 -18.06 -6.56
N GLU A 12 11.85 -18.43 -5.84
CA GLU A 12 11.77 -19.50 -4.83
C GLU A 12 10.84 -19.13 -3.67
N LEU A 13 10.94 -17.89 -3.20
CA LEU A 13 10.07 -17.40 -2.12
C LEU A 13 8.61 -17.34 -2.58
N THR A 14 8.39 -16.97 -3.83
CA THR A 14 7.04 -16.94 -4.41
C THR A 14 6.46 -18.34 -4.46
N ASP A 15 7.26 -19.35 -4.84
CA ASP A 15 6.83 -20.75 -4.84
C ASP A 15 6.35 -21.19 -3.47
N LEU A 16 6.97 -20.67 -2.41
CA LEU A 16 6.60 -21.00 -1.04
C LEU A 16 5.37 -20.22 -0.56
N TYR A 17 5.21 -19.00 -1.05
CA TYR A 17 4.11 -18.13 -0.62
C TYR A 17 2.79 -18.41 -1.34
N MET A 18 2.83 -18.79 -2.61
CA MET A 18 1.61 -19.07 -3.39
C MET A 18 0.65 -20.04 -2.69
N PRO A 19 1.13 -21.21 -2.16
CA PRO A 19 0.21 -22.11 -1.46
C PRO A 19 -0.43 -21.49 -0.23
N ILE A 20 0.28 -20.63 0.48
CA ILE A 20 -0.25 -19.93 1.67
C ILE A 20 -1.40 -19.02 1.25
N LEU A 21 -1.22 -18.27 0.15
CA LEU A 21 -2.27 -17.40 -0.38
C LEU A 21 -3.50 -18.21 -0.82
N GLU A 22 -3.26 -19.33 -1.49
CA GLU A 22 -4.35 -20.20 -1.93
C GLU A 22 -5.15 -20.73 -0.74
N SER A 23 -4.47 -21.08 0.35
CA SER A 23 -5.13 -21.56 1.57
C SER A 23 -6.03 -20.50 2.20
N LYS A 24 -5.79 -19.22 1.89
CA LYS A 24 -6.59 -18.09 2.38
C LYS A 24 -7.67 -17.67 1.38
N GLY A 25 -7.78 -18.37 0.27
CA GLY A 25 -8.75 -18.03 -0.78
C GLY A 25 -8.31 -16.86 -1.65
N ILE A 26 -7.03 -16.50 -1.59
CA ILE A 26 -6.48 -15.40 -2.38
C ILE A 26 -6.06 -15.92 -3.76
N ASN A 27 -6.63 -15.34 -4.80
CA ASN A 27 -6.34 -15.70 -6.18
C ASN A 27 -5.60 -14.53 -6.86
N ALA A 28 -4.27 -14.60 -6.84
CA ALA A 28 -3.42 -13.57 -7.42
C ALA A 28 -2.47 -14.19 -8.45
N SER A 29 -2.10 -13.41 -9.46
CA SER A 29 -1.17 -13.90 -10.48
C SER A 29 0.22 -14.06 -9.88
N ARG A 30 0.99 -14.98 -10.44
CA ARG A 30 2.37 -15.19 -10.00
C ARG A 30 3.20 -13.91 -10.15
N ASP A 31 3.05 -13.19 -11.25
CA ASP A 31 3.77 -11.95 -11.49
C ASP A 31 3.52 -10.93 -10.40
N TYR A 32 2.26 -10.80 -9.97
CA TYR A 32 1.90 -9.88 -8.90
C TYR A 32 2.54 -10.32 -7.58
N VAL A 33 2.45 -11.61 -7.24
CA VAL A 33 3.01 -12.13 -6.00
C VAL A 33 4.53 -11.96 -5.99
N GLU A 34 5.21 -12.14 -7.11
CA GLU A 34 6.65 -11.90 -7.20
C GLU A 34 7.00 -10.45 -6.88
N LYS A 35 6.22 -9.51 -7.37
CA LYS A 35 6.42 -8.08 -7.06
C LYS A 35 6.22 -7.80 -5.59
N VAL A 36 5.21 -8.42 -4.98
CA VAL A 36 4.95 -8.28 -3.54
C VAL A 36 6.10 -8.85 -2.74
N VAL A 37 6.55 -10.06 -3.07
CA VAL A 37 7.66 -10.71 -2.37
C VAL A 37 8.93 -9.88 -2.46
N ALA A 38 9.24 -9.36 -3.65
CA ALA A 38 10.42 -8.51 -3.84
C ALA A 38 10.38 -7.28 -2.93
N LEU A 39 9.19 -6.75 -2.70
CA LEU A 39 9.03 -5.56 -1.87
C LEU A 39 9.14 -5.85 -0.37
N ILE A 40 8.61 -6.99 0.09
CA ILE A 40 8.48 -7.25 1.54
C ILE A 40 9.46 -8.26 2.11
N GLN A 41 10.25 -8.95 1.26
CA GLN A 41 11.10 -10.06 1.73
C GLN A 41 12.06 -9.67 2.85
N GLU A 42 12.60 -8.46 2.82
CA GLU A 42 13.56 -8.00 3.83
C GLU A 42 12.92 -7.70 5.19
N ARG A 43 11.60 -7.57 5.23
CA ARG A 43 10.86 -7.28 6.44
C ARG A 43 10.45 -8.56 7.17
N ALA A 44 10.65 -9.72 6.56
CA ALA A 44 10.20 -11.00 7.08
C ALA A 44 11.35 -11.81 7.67
N THR A 45 11.03 -12.64 8.66
CA THR A 45 11.95 -13.63 9.21
C THR A 45 11.64 -15.00 8.58
N PHE A 46 10.34 -15.28 8.37
CA PHE A 46 9.87 -16.52 7.75
C PHE A 46 8.88 -16.19 6.62
N VAL A 47 8.72 -17.12 5.67
CA VAL A 47 7.73 -16.95 4.58
C VAL A 47 6.32 -16.79 5.16
N ALA A 48 6.02 -17.48 6.25
CA ALA A 48 4.71 -17.37 6.92
C ALA A 48 4.42 -15.94 7.39
N ASP A 49 5.44 -15.10 7.57
CA ASP A 49 5.27 -13.71 8.00
C ASP A 49 4.79 -12.80 6.88
N PHE A 50 4.94 -13.21 5.61
CA PHE A 50 4.62 -12.38 4.47
C PHE A 50 3.19 -11.84 4.51
N TRP A 51 2.24 -12.70 4.87
CA TRP A 51 0.83 -12.27 4.94
C TRP A 51 0.62 -11.17 5.97
N ASP A 52 1.20 -11.33 7.15
CA ASP A 52 1.02 -10.37 8.24
C ASP A 52 1.67 -9.02 7.96
N ILE A 53 2.69 -9.00 7.12
CA ILE A 53 3.39 -7.75 6.78
C ILE A 53 2.50 -6.86 5.91
N ALA A 54 1.86 -7.41 4.89
CA ALA A 54 1.11 -6.59 3.94
C ALA A 54 -0.11 -7.33 3.36
N PRO A 55 -1.09 -7.69 4.19
CA PRO A 55 -2.31 -8.32 3.67
C PRO A 55 -3.11 -7.37 2.79
N TYR A 56 -2.97 -6.07 2.99
CA TYR A 56 -3.67 -5.04 2.23
C TYR A 56 -3.23 -4.95 0.76
N LEU A 57 -2.15 -5.62 0.38
CA LEU A 57 -1.77 -5.72 -1.03
C LEU A 57 -2.66 -6.71 -1.78
N PHE A 58 -3.41 -7.54 -1.05
CA PHE A 58 -4.32 -8.54 -1.63
C PHE A 58 -5.78 -8.28 -1.31
N VAL A 59 -6.06 -7.71 -0.13
CA VAL A 59 -7.43 -7.47 0.34
C VAL A 59 -7.53 -6.05 0.87
N ALA A 60 -8.50 -5.29 0.36
CA ALA A 60 -8.73 -3.93 0.85
C ALA A 60 -9.17 -3.95 2.31
N PRO A 61 -8.76 -2.96 3.11
CA PRO A 61 -9.21 -2.88 4.50
C PRO A 61 -10.71 -2.60 4.56
N THR A 62 -11.40 -3.26 5.49
CA THR A 62 -12.82 -3.01 5.75
C THR A 62 -13.01 -2.38 7.13
N GLU A 63 -11.97 -2.39 7.94
CA GLU A 63 -11.96 -1.78 9.26
C GLU A 63 -10.77 -0.82 9.35
N PHE A 64 -10.92 0.21 10.14
CA PHE A 64 -9.89 1.24 10.32
C PHE A 64 -9.52 1.32 11.78
N VAL A 65 -8.22 1.39 12.07
CA VAL A 65 -7.74 1.56 13.45
C VAL A 65 -8.36 2.85 14.00
N GLU A 66 -9.18 2.72 15.01
CA GLU A 66 -9.98 3.81 15.56
C GLU A 66 -9.13 5.02 15.98
N LYS A 67 -8.03 4.76 16.67
CA LYS A 67 -7.11 5.80 17.11
C LYS A 67 -6.51 6.57 15.93
N ASP A 68 -6.12 5.85 14.89
CA ASP A 68 -5.51 6.47 13.71
C ASP A 68 -6.55 7.26 12.91
N ALA A 69 -7.76 6.72 12.79
CA ALA A 69 -8.84 7.42 12.10
C ALA A 69 -9.18 8.72 12.83
N ALA A 70 -9.26 8.66 14.16
CA ALA A 70 -9.54 9.85 14.96
C ALA A 70 -8.44 10.90 14.83
N LYS A 71 -7.20 10.47 14.67
CA LYS A 71 -6.06 11.38 14.57
C LYS A 71 -5.90 11.99 13.18
N PHE A 72 -6.07 11.22 12.14
CA PHE A 72 -5.73 11.61 10.78
C PHE A 72 -6.93 11.89 9.86
N TRP A 73 -8.04 11.16 10.01
CA TRP A 73 -9.20 11.34 9.13
C TRP A 73 -10.04 12.52 9.62
N LYS A 74 -9.48 13.72 9.46
CA LYS A 74 -10.10 14.98 9.82
C LYS A 74 -10.18 15.83 8.57
N GLU A 75 -11.18 16.72 8.51
CA GLU A 75 -11.41 17.55 7.34
C GLU A 75 -10.17 18.29 6.87
N GLU A 76 -9.40 18.87 7.79
CA GLU A 76 -8.16 19.57 7.47
C GLU A 76 -7.12 18.68 6.77
N ASN A 77 -7.15 17.36 7.02
CA ASN A 77 -6.23 16.40 6.43
C ASN A 77 -6.83 15.71 5.20
N TYR A 78 -8.06 15.21 5.30
CA TYR A 78 -8.61 14.43 4.18
C TYR A 78 -8.92 15.30 2.96
N THR A 79 -9.21 16.58 3.17
CA THR A 79 -9.40 17.50 2.04
C THR A 79 -8.14 17.53 1.18
N LEU A 80 -6.96 17.60 1.83
CA LEU A 80 -5.69 17.59 1.14
C LEU A 80 -5.35 16.20 0.58
N ALA A 81 -5.62 15.15 1.36
CA ALA A 81 -5.37 13.78 0.94
C ALA A 81 -6.17 13.42 -0.31
N LEU A 82 -7.41 13.89 -0.41
CA LEU A 82 -8.24 13.64 -1.59
C LEU A 82 -7.70 14.36 -2.83
N GLN A 83 -7.10 15.54 -2.66
CA GLN A 83 -6.43 16.22 -3.76
C GLN A 83 -5.19 15.45 -4.21
N VAL A 84 -4.45 14.89 -3.26
CA VAL A 84 -3.28 14.04 -3.57
C VAL A 84 -3.74 12.75 -4.27
N ALA A 85 -4.86 12.18 -3.83
CA ALA A 85 -5.43 11.01 -4.49
C ALA A 85 -5.76 11.31 -5.95
N ASP A 86 -6.34 12.49 -6.23
CA ASP A 86 -6.63 12.91 -7.61
C ASP A 86 -5.32 13.05 -8.41
N PHE A 87 -4.28 13.60 -7.80
CA PHE A 87 -2.98 13.70 -8.44
C PHE A 87 -2.47 12.32 -8.87
N ILE A 88 -2.58 11.34 -7.97
CA ILE A 88 -2.15 9.97 -8.24
C ILE A 88 -2.98 9.35 -9.37
N LEU A 89 -4.30 9.51 -9.30
CA LEU A 89 -5.21 8.94 -10.29
C LEU A 89 -5.04 9.56 -11.69
N ASN A 90 -4.63 10.82 -11.74
CA ASN A 90 -4.41 11.53 -13.00
C ASN A 90 -2.94 11.50 -13.45
N PHE A 91 -2.10 10.78 -12.74
CA PHE A 91 -0.68 10.69 -13.09
C PHE A 91 -0.52 10.09 -14.47
N GLU A 92 0.26 10.77 -15.32
CA GLU A 92 0.53 10.34 -16.68
C GLU A 92 1.91 9.68 -16.76
N GLY A 93 2.03 8.72 -17.66
CA GLY A 93 3.25 7.96 -17.83
C GLY A 93 3.17 6.61 -17.15
N GLU A 94 4.27 5.89 -17.15
CA GLU A 94 4.33 4.55 -16.56
C GLU A 94 4.11 4.64 -15.05
N PHE A 95 3.13 3.90 -14.56
CA PHE A 95 2.72 3.95 -13.15
C PHE A 95 3.58 3.02 -12.31
N THR A 96 4.77 3.50 -11.98
CA THR A 96 5.75 2.78 -11.17
C THR A 96 6.14 3.63 -9.96
N LYS A 97 6.64 2.97 -8.93
CA LYS A 97 7.13 3.68 -7.74
C LYS A 97 8.20 4.71 -8.14
N GLU A 98 9.12 4.31 -9.00
CA GLU A 98 10.24 5.15 -9.43
C GLU A 98 9.77 6.42 -10.13
N ASN A 99 8.69 6.32 -10.90
CA ASN A 99 8.16 7.48 -11.62
C ASN A 99 7.20 8.32 -10.77
N LEU A 100 6.50 7.70 -9.83
CA LEU A 100 5.46 8.38 -9.04
C LEU A 100 6.00 9.09 -7.81
N GLU A 101 6.91 8.46 -7.07
CA GLU A 101 7.30 8.92 -5.73
C GLU A 101 7.82 10.36 -5.69
N GLY A 102 8.76 10.69 -6.59
CA GLY A 102 9.33 12.03 -6.65
C GLY A 102 8.30 13.11 -6.93
N PRO A 103 7.55 13.00 -8.04
CA PRO A 103 6.50 13.96 -8.35
C PRO A 103 5.42 14.08 -7.30
N LEU A 104 5.06 12.97 -6.65
CA LEU A 104 4.07 12.94 -5.58
C LEU A 104 4.53 13.76 -4.37
N GLU A 105 5.75 13.54 -3.92
CA GLU A 105 6.32 14.28 -2.79
C GLU A 105 6.47 15.75 -3.14
N GLU A 106 6.90 16.05 -4.37
CA GLU A 106 7.07 17.43 -4.82
C GLU A 106 5.72 18.16 -4.87
N TYR A 107 4.67 17.47 -5.29
CA TYR A 107 3.33 18.05 -5.31
C TYR A 107 2.88 18.47 -3.92
N ILE A 108 3.10 17.62 -2.91
CA ILE A 108 2.74 17.91 -1.53
C ILE A 108 3.61 19.04 -0.98
N ARG A 109 4.92 18.96 -1.22
CA ARG A 109 5.88 19.92 -0.70
C ARG A 109 5.68 21.32 -1.31
N SER A 110 5.42 21.40 -2.62
CA SER A 110 5.25 22.69 -3.29
C SER A 110 3.97 23.40 -2.84
N ASN A 111 2.99 22.66 -2.35
CA ASN A 111 1.78 23.25 -1.79
C ASN A 111 1.93 23.57 -0.31
N GLU A 112 3.09 23.26 0.29
CA GLU A 112 3.39 23.47 1.70
C GLU A 112 2.40 22.74 2.62
N TRP A 113 1.93 21.57 2.17
CA TRP A 113 1.02 20.74 2.94
C TRP A 113 1.80 19.85 3.91
N PRO A 114 1.18 19.46 5.06
CA PRO A 114 1.86 18.62 6.04
C PRO A 114 2.00 17.18 5.51
N MET A 115 3.19 16.85 5.03
CA MET A 115 3.50 15.58 4.38
C MET A 115 3.05 14.36 5.19
N GLY A 116 3.45 14.30 6.46
CA GLY A 116 3.13 13.16 7.31
C GLY A 116 1.64 12.96 7.51
N LYS A 117 0.90 14.04 7.76
CA LYS A 117 -0.54 13.97 8.00
C LYS A 117 -1.28 13.55 6.74
N VAL A 118 -0.90 14.11 5.59
CA VAL A 118 -1.52 13.77 4.30
C VAL A 118 -1.26 12.31 3.94
N MET A 119 -0.01 11.88 4.07
CA MET A 119 0.37 10.50 3.75
C MET A 119 -0.30 9.49 4.69
N ASN A 120 -0.37 9.79 5.98
CA ASN A 120 -1.04 8.90 6.93
C ASN A 120 -2.54 8.84 6.69
N CYS A 121 -3.13 9.94 6.25
CA CYS A 121 -4.54 9.95 5.86
C CYS A 121 -4.78 9.01 4.67
N LEU A 122 -3.90 9.03 3.67
CA LEU A 122 -3.97 8.11 2.54
C LEU A 122 -3.74 6.65 2.97
N ARG A 123 -2.83 6.43 3.93
CA ARG A 123 -2.58 5.07 4.44
C ARG A 123 -3.82 4.48 5.11
N LEU A 124 -4.65 5.30 5.75
CA LEU A 124 -5.91 4.80 6.30
C LEU A 124 -6.76 4.15 5.20
N ALA A 125 -6.87 4.79 4.05
CA ALA A 125 -7.64 4.24 2.94
C ALA A 125 -7.01 2.95 2.39
N LEU A 126 -5.68 2.92 2.32
CA LEU A 126 -4.95 1.81 1.69
C LEU A 126 -4.73 0.63 2.62
N VAL A 127 -4.48 0.89 3.89
CA VAL A 127 -4.03 -0.09 4.87
C VAL A 127 -5.05 -0.32 5.98
N GLY A 128 -5.83 0.70 6.32
CA GLY A 128 -6.72 0.69 7.48
C GLY A 128 -6.03 1.20 8.74
N ALA A 129 -4.79 1.63 8.63
CA ALA A 129 -3.98 2.15 9.73
C ALA A 129 -3.05 3.24 9.19
N SER A 130 -2.37 3.94 10.09
CA SER A 130 -1.45 5.02 9.71
C SER A 130 -0.01 4.54 9.50
N SER A 131 0.23 3.24 9.56
CA SER A 131 1.56 2.65 9.34
C SER A 131 1.50 1.59 8.25
N GLY A 132 2.65 1.26 7.69
CA GLY A 132 2.73 0.26 6.64
C GLY A 132 3.75 0.65 5.58
N LEU A 133 3.60 0.06 4.40
CA LEU A 133 4.49 0.35 3.27
C LEU A 133 4.27 1.78 2.76
N GLY A 134 5.18 2.25 1.91
CA GLY A 134 5.07 3.57 1.31
C GLY A 134 3.87 3.68 0.38
N ILE A 135 3.30 4.87 0.29
CA ILE A 135 2.11 5.11 -0.55
C ILE A 135 2.38 4.74 -2.01
N ALA A 136 3.52 5.20 -2.55
CA ALA A 136 3.85 4.92 -3.95
C ALA A 136 4.02 3.42 -4.21
N ASP A 137 4.61 2.68 -3.25
CA ASP A 137 4.73 1.23 -3.35
C ASP A 137 3.36 0.56 -3.43
N ILE A 138 2.45 0.96 -2.55
CA ILE A 138 1.13 0.34 -2.47
C ILE A 138 0.30 0.64 -3.71
N VAL A 139 0.16 1.92 -4.07
CA VAL A 139 -0.75 2.30 -5.17
C VAL A 139 -0.27 1.77 -6.52
N THR A 140 1.04 1.71 -6.75
CA THR A 140 1.55 1.20 -8.02
C THR A 140 1.39 -0.31 -8.13
N LEU A 141 1.33 -1.03 -7.01
CA LEU A 141 1.05 -2.46 -7.02
C LEU A 141 -0.44 -2.74 -7.20
N ILE A 142 -1.29 -2.13 -6.37
CA ILE A 142 -2.73 -2.40 -6.45
C ILE A 142 -3.40 -1.77 -7.69
N GLY A 143 -2.79 -0.72 -8.23
CA GLY A 143 -3.29 -0.04 -9.42
C GLY A 143 -4.28 1.09 -9.11
N LYS A 144 -4.48 1.97 -10.09
CA LYS A 144 -5.34 3.15 -9.95
C LYS A 144 -6.79 2.80 -9.66
N GLU A 145 -7.31 1.78 -10.33
CA GLU A 145 -8.71 1.38 -10.19
C GLU A 145 -9.00 0.93 -8.76
N GLU A 146 -8.15 0.07 -8.22
CA GLU A 146 -8.30 -0.40 -6.85
C GLU A 146 -8.09 0.73 -5.85
N PHE A 147 -7.13 1.61 -6.10
CA PHE A 147 -6.90 2.77 -5.27
C PHE A 147 -8.16 3.65 -5.19
N ALA A 148 -8.75 3.96 -6.35
CA ALA A 148 -9.97 4.75 -6.40
C ALA A 148 -11.10 4.10 -5.60
N ARG A 149 -11.23 2.78 -5.68
CA ARG A 149 -12.25 2.03 -4.96
C ARG A 149 -12.07 2.14 -3.45
N ARG A 150 -10.82 2.07 -2.97
CA ARG A 150 -10.50 2.21 -1.54
C ARG A 150 -10.77 3.63 -1.03
N ILE A 151 -10.50 4.64 -1.85
CA ILE A 151 -10.80 6.04 -1.50
C ILE A 151 -12.30 6.21 -1.34
N GLU A 152 -13.11 5.69 -2.28
CA GLU A 152 -14.56 5.80 -2.18
C GLU A 152 -15.10 5.04 -0.95
N TYR A 153 -14.49 3.90 -0.62
CA TYR A 153 -14.91 3.11 0.53
C TYR A 153 -14.69 3.87 1.85
N ILE A 154 -13.50 4.46 2.03
CA ILE A 154 -13.22 5.19 3.28
C ILE A 154 -14.11 6.43 3.41
N LYS A 155 -14.34 7.13 2.29
CA LYS A 155 -15.25 8.30 2.29
C LYS A 155 -16.66 7.92 2.73
N ALA A 156 -17.14 6.76 2.30
CA ALA A 156 -18.47 6.27 2.66
C ALA A 156 -18.54 5.72 4.09
N THR A 157 -17.41 5.27 4.64
CA THR A 157 -17.36 4.61 5.95
C THR A 157 -17.05 5.58 7.07
N LEU A 158 -16.14 6.49 6.85
CA LEU A 158 -15.72 7.51 7.82
C LEU A 158 -16.21 8.88 7.40
#